data_eacf9ec3b8e7d856db4dfb1ef4ef7847
#
_entry.id   eacf9ec3b8e7d856db4dfb1ef4ef7847
#
_cell.length_a   1.000
_cell.length_b   1.000
_cell.length_c   1.000
_cell.angle_alpha   90.00
_cell.angle_beta   90.00
_cell.angle_gamma   90.00
#
_symmetry.space_group_name_H-M   'P 1'
#
loop_
_entity.id
_entity.type
_entity.pdbx_description
1 polymer ?
#
loop_
_entity_poly.entity_id
_entity_poly.type
_entity_poly.pdbx_seq_one_letter_code
_entity_poly.pdbx_strand_id
1 'polypeptide(L)'
;MLKLTKRADYGLIALKHLAESETGAASAKEIGDKYQLPPEALAKILQRLTKQGLLVSQQGTHGGYSLAKKATQISALEVIRAIDGDVFLTSCSSVAKGCDQHEICTIREPLRKVNNSIRGLLSRIKISDMRDAAGDEADPMETAITRAESHAVQDVRELVTLGEERV
;
A
#
# COMPACT_ATOMS: atom_id res chain seq x y z
N MET A 1 16.67 -3.59 0.90
CA MET A 1 16.20 -2.23 0.62
C MET A 1 14.70 -2.29 0.42
N LEU A 2 13.92 -1.55 1.20
CA LEU A 2 12.47 -1.50 1.06
C LEU A 2 12.15 -0.76 -0.25
N LYS A 3 11.57 -1.46 -1.21
CA LYS A 3 11.21 -0.92 -2.52
C LYS A 3 9.90 -1.54 -2.98
N LEU A 4 8.95 -0.71 -3.37
CA LEU A 4 7.76 -1.17 -4.07
C LEU A 4 8.15 -1.71 -5.45
N THR A 5 7.47 -2.74 -5.90
CA THR A 5 7.67 -3.23 -7.26
C THR A 5 6.99 -2.29 -8.25
N LYS A 6 7.49 -2.23 -9.48
CA LYS A 6 6.82 -1.49 -10.57
C LYS A 6 5.36 -1.94 -10.77
N ARG A 7 5.05 -3.21 -10.45
CA ARG A 7 3.68 -3.71 -10.53
C ARG A 7 2.77 -3.09 -9.49
N ALA A 8 3.27 -2.95 -8.26
CA ALA A 8 2.53 -2.28 -7.18
C ALA A 8 2.32 -0.79 -7.53
N ASP A 9 3.35 -0.10 -8.04
CA ASP A 9 3.23 1.29 -8.49
C ASP A 9 2.16 1.42 -9.57
N TYR A 10 2.18 0.58 -10.60
CA TYR A 10 1.17 0.60 -11.68
C TYR A 10 -0.25 0.32 -11.16
N GLY A 11 -0.37 -0.56 -10.18
CA GLY A 11 -1.64 -0.83 -9.51
C GLY A 11 -2.18 0.38 -8.76
N LEU A 12 -1.34 1.06 -7.99
CA LEU A 12 -1.71 2.28 -7.25
C LEU A 12 -2.11 3.41 -8.21
N ILE A 13 -1.34 3.64 -9.29
CA ILE A 13 -1.66 4.61 -10.35
C ILE A 13 -3.04 4.31 -10.97
N ALA A 14 -3.29 3.04 -11.29
CA ALA A 14 -4.55 2.64 -11.91
C ALA A 14 -5.76 2.87 -10.97
N LEU A 15 -5.66 2.51 -9.70
CA LEU A 15 -6.75 2.73 -8.75
C LEU A 15 -6.97 4.23 -8.48
N LYS A 16 -5.89 5.02 -8.38
CA LYS A 16 -5.98 6.48 -8.29
C LYS A 16 -6.74 7.04 -9.48
N HIS A 17 -6.35 6.66 -10.70
CA HIS A 17 -7.01 7.11 -11.93
C HIS A 17 -8.52 6.78 -11.94
N LEU A 18 -8.88 5.55 -11.57
CA LEU A 18 -10.28 5.12 -11.49
C LEU A 18 -11.06 5.88 -10.42
N ALA A 19 -10.41 6.28 -9.32
CA ALA A 19 -11.02 7.08 -8.27
C ALA A 19 -11.28 8.54 -8.69
N GLU A 20 -10.52 9.05 -9.67
CA GLU A 20 -10.61 10.41 -10.20
C GLU A 20 -11.41 10.50 -11.51
N SER A 21 -11.70 9.38 -12.15
CA SER A 21 -12.44 9.33 -13.41
C SER A 21 -13.88 9.80 -13.21
N GLU A 22 -14.34 10.73 -14.04
CA GLU A 22 -15.72 11.22 -14.03
C GLU A 22 -16.73 10.11 -14.31
N THR A 23 -16.37 9.15 -15.16
CA THR A 23 -17.20 7.98 -15.49
C THR A 23 -17.09 6.87 -14.45
N GLY A 24 -16.12 6.94 -13.55
CA GLY A 24 -15.82 5.90 -12.57
C GLY A 24 -15.25 4.62 -13.19
N ALA A 25 -14.99 4.61 -14.50
CA ALA A 25 -14.47 3.45 -15.23
C ALA A 25 -13.42 3.87 -16.26
N ALA A 26 -12.46 2.99 -16.55
CA ALA A 26 -11.49 3.16 -17.62
C ALA A 26 -10.95 1.82 -18.11
N SER A 27 -10.56 1.74 -19.37
CA SER A 27 -9.91 0.56 -19.94
C SER A 27 -8.43 0.52 -19.60
N ALA A 28 -7.80 -0.66 -19.68
CA ALA A 28 -6.36 -0.81 -19.52
C ALA A 28 -5.58 0.03 -20.54
N LYS A 29 -6.13 0.20 -21.75
CA LYS A 29 -5.54 1.01 -22.82
C LYS A 29 -5.55 2.50 -22.45
N GLU A 30 -6.67 3.03 -22.01
CA GLU A 30 -6.80 4.45 -21.62
C GLU A 30 -5.83 4.81 -20.49
N ILE A 31 -5.75 3.98 -19.44
CA ILE A 31 -4.82 4.18 -18.33
C ILE A 31 -3.37 4.05 -18.84
N GLY A 32 -3.08 3.04 -19.67
CA GLY A 32 -1.77 2.82 -20.24
C GLY A 32 -1.28 3.99 -21.08
N ASP A 33 -2.12 4.51 -21.95
CA ASP A 33 -1.81 5.64 -22.82
C ASP A 33 -1.59 6.94 -22.00
N LYS A 34 -2.44 7.19 -20.99
CA LYS A 34 -2.34 8.39 -20.14
C LYS A 34 -1.05 8.43 -19.33
N TYR A 35 -0.64 7.31 -18.75
CA TYR A 35 0.52 7.24 -17.85
C TYR A 35 1.76 6.59 -18.48
N GLN A 36 1.73 6.32 -19.79
CA GLN A 36 2.80 5.68 -20.55
C GLN A 36 3.23 4.33 -19.92
N LEU A 37 2.24 3.54 -19.49
CA LEU A 37 2.46 2.24 -18.89
C LEU A 37 2.34 1.12 -19.93
N PRO A 38 3.15 0.04 -19.83
CA PRO A 38 3.04 -1.11 -20.73
C PRO A 38 1.64 -1.75 -20.62
N PRO A 39 0.83 -1.76 -21.69
CA PRO A 39 -0.58 -2.16 -21.63
C PRO A 39 -0.78 -3.62 -21.23
N GLU A 40 0.10 -4.52 -21.66
CA GLU A 40 0.02 -5.94 -21.30
C GLU A 40 0.30 -6.18 -19.80
N ALA A 41 1.28 -5.46 -19.24
CA ALA A 41 1.59 -5.54 -17.82
C ALA A 41 0.43 -4.99 -16.99
N LEU A 42 -0.11 -3.84 -17.42
CA LEU A 42 -1.24 -3.20 -16.76
C LEU A 42 -2.50 -4.09 -16.79
N ALA A 43 -2.82 -4.69 -17.94
CA ALA A 43 -3.96 -5.58 -18.06
C ALA A 43 -3.89 -6.77 -17.06
N LYS A 44 -2.70 -7.37 -16.91
CA LYS A 44 -2.47 -8.45 -15.93
C LYS A 44 -2.65 -7.99 -14.48
N ILE A 45 -2.21 -6.75 -14.18
CA ILE A 45 -2.36 -6.15 -12.85
C ILE A 45 -3.86 -5.90 -12.56
N LEU A 46 -4.59 -5.29 -13.49
CA LEU A 46 -6.03 -5.01 -13.35
C LEU A 46 -6.84 -6.30 -13.18
N GLN A 47 -6.55 -7.34 -13.96
CA GLN A 47 -7.15 -8.67 -13.79
C GLN A 47 -6.87 -9.25 -12.39
N ARG A 48 -5.64 -9.10 -11.88
CA ARG A 48 -5.29 -9.57 -10.54
C ARG A 48 -6.04 -8.81 -9.45
N LEU A 49 -6.14 -7.49 -9.58
CA LEU A 49 -6.90 -6.64 -8.66
C LEU A 49 -8.40 -6.98 -8.68
N THR A 50 -8.95 -7.33 -9.86
CA THR A 50 -10.32 -7.81 -10.00
C THR A 50 -10.52 -9.14 -9.28
N LYS A 51 -9.60 -10.10 -9.43
CA LYS A 51 -9.65 -11.39 -8.70
C LYS A 51 -9.58 -11.21 -7.19
N GLN A 52 -8.93 -10.16 -6.71
CA GLN A 52 -8.83 -9.82 -5.29
C GLN A 52 -9.99 -8.95 -4.78
N GLY A 53 -10.99 -8.66 -5.63
CA GLY A 53 -12.18 -7.90 -5.26
C GLY A 53 -11.95 -6.41 -5.02
N LEU A 54 -10.86 -5.84 -5.54
CA LEU A 54 -10.58 -4.41 -5.50
C LEU A 54 -11.16 -3.67 -6.71
N LEU A 55 -11.29 -4.38 -7.84
CA LEU A 55 -11.88 -3.88 -9.07
C LEU A 55 -13.02 -4.78 -9.54
N VAL A 56 -13.89 -4.21 -10.38
CA VAL A 56 -14.90 -4.91 -11.16
C VAL A 56 -14.60 -4.67 -12.63
N SER A 57 -14.68 -5.73 -13.46
CA SER A 57 -14.57 -5.61 -14.91
C SER A 57 -15.95 -5.50 -15.55
N GLN A 58 -16.11 -4.59 -16.47
CA GLN A 58 -17.33 -4.39 -17.28
C GLN A 58 -17.03 -4.75 -18.74
N GLN A 59 -17.92 -5.52 -19.36
CA GLN A 59 -17.84 -5.86 -20.77
C GLN A 59 -18.67 -4.87 -21.62
N GLY A 60 -18.28 -4.67 -22.86
CA GLY A 60 -19.00 -3.85 -23.83
C GLY A 60 -18.13 -2.81 -24.52
N THR A 61 -18.72 -2.00 -25.40
CA THR A 61 -18.05 -0.95 -26.20
C THR A 61 -17.38 0.12 -25.33
N HIS A 62 -17.92 0.34 -24.14
CA HIS A 62 -17.33 1.18 -23.07
C HIS A 62 -16.89 0.33 -21.89
N GLY A 63 -16.48 -0.93 -22.16
CA GLY A 63 -16.01 -1.84 -21.15
C GLY A 63 -14.68 -1.40 -20.56
N GLY A 64 -14.42 -1.81 -19.31
CA GLY A 64 -13.21 -1.41 -18.60
C GLY A 64 -13.21 -1.94 -17.18
N TYR A 65 -12.54 -1.23 -16.32
CA TYR A 65 -12.43 -1.53 -14.91
C TYR A 65 -13.00 -0.37 -14.10
N SER A 66 -13.66 -0.67 -13.00
CA SER A 66 -14.12 0.31 -12.00
C SER A 66 -13.76 -0.18 -10.61
N LEU A 67 -13.76 0.73 -9.63
CA LEU A 67 -13.52 0.36 -8.24
C LEU A 67 -14.66 -0.51 -7.70
N ALA A 68 -14.34 -1.62 -7.02
CA ALA A 68 -15.35 -2.48 -6.38
C ALA A 68 -15.90 -1.87 -5.07
N LYS A 69 -15.19 -0.94 -4.46
CA LYS A 69 -15.55 -0.22 -3.23
C LYS A 69 -15.13 1.25 -3.36
N LYS A 70 -15.62 2.09 -2.45
CA LYS A 70 -15.22 3.51 -2.42
C LYS A 70 -13.69 3.64 -2.22
N ALA A 71 -13.06 4.60 -2.89
CA ALA A 71 -11.62 4.87 -2.78
C ALA A 71 -11.17 5.10 -1.31
N THR A 72 -12.05 5.67 -0.47
CA THR A 72 -11.85 5.84 0.98
C THR A 72 -11.77 4.52 1.76
N GLN A 73 -12.20 3.41 1.18
CA GLN A 73 -12.21 2.09 1.81
C GLN A 73 -11.07 1.19 1.32
N ILE A 74 -10.32 1.61 0.29
CA ILE A 74 -9.21 0.85 -0.27
C ILE A 74 -7.91 1.45 0.23
N SER A 75 -7.10 0.67 0.95
CA SER A 75 -5.79 1.12 1.44
C SER A 75 -4.66 0.76 0.47
N ALA A 76 -3.56 1.53 0.53
CA ALA A 76 -2.34 1.20 -0.21
C ALA A 76 -1.84 -0.22 0.13
N LEU A 77 -1.94 -0.64 1.39
CA LEU A 77 -1.56 -1.98 1.82
C LEU A 77 -2.37 -3.07 1.11
N GLU A 78 -3.68 -2.90 0.96
CA GLU A 78 -4.55 -3.88 0.25
C GLU A 78 -4.12 -4.03 -1.21
N VAL A 79 -3.82 -2.92 -1.88
CA VAL A 79 -3.37 -2.93 -3.28
C VAL A 79 -2.03 -3.65 -3.43
N ILE A 80 -1.05 -3.30 -2.59
CA ILE A 80 0.29 -3.92 -2.60
C ILE A 80 0.17 -5.42 -2.32
N ARG A 81 -0.63 -5.82 -1.32
CA ARG A 81 -0.84 -7.23 -0.98
C ARG A 81 -1.54 -8.00 -2.08
N ALA A 82 -2.49 -7.39 -2.76
CA ALA A 82 -3.17 -7.97 -3.90
C ALA A 82 -2.22 -8.27 -5.06
N ILE A 83 -1.19 -7.46 -5.27
CA ILE A 83 -0.26 -7.57 -6.40
C ILE A 83 0.98 -8.39 -6.06
N ASP A 84 1.62 -8.11 -4.94
CA ASP A 84 2.93 -8.68 -4.59
C ASP A 84 2.88 -9.68 -3.44
N GLY A 85 1.75 -9.77 -2.75
CA GLY A 85 1.61 -10.56 -1.53
C GLY A 85 1.96 -9.75 -0.27
N ASP A 86 2.17 -10.45 0.83
CA ASP A 86 2.43 -9.79 2.11
C ASP A 86 3.74 -8.99 2.10
N VAL A 87 3.69 -7.82 2.77
CA VAL A 87 4.82 -6.91 2.90
C VAL A 87 5.70 -7.36 4.08
N PHE A 88 6.94 -7.72 3.78
CA PHE A 88 7.94 -8.09 4.79
C PHE A 88 9.24 -7.31 4.56
N LEU A 89 9.82 -6.78 5.65
CA LEU A 89 11.14 -6.15 5.64
C LEU A 89 12.27 -7.17 5.53
N THR A 90 12.06 -8.34 6.13
CA THR A 90 13.07 -9.39 6.23
C THR A 90 12.46 -10.74 5.84
N SER A 91 13.26 -11.59 5.23
CA SER A 91 12.83 -12.94 4.83
C SER A 91 12.45 -13.84 6.01
N CYS A 92 13.01 -13.61 7.19
CA CYS A 92 12.66 -14.35 8.41
C CYS A 92 11.28 -13.98 8.98
N SER A 93 10.68 -12.87 8.55
CA SER A 93 9.31 -12.48 8.91
C SER A 93 8.26 -13.18 8.05
N SER A 94 8.66 -13.84 6.96
CA SER A 94 7.75 -14.65 6.13
C SER A 94 7.64 -16.05 6.74
N VAL A 95 6.41 -16.54 6.87
CA VAL A 95 6.09 -17.86 7.46
C VAL A 95 6.75 -19.04 6.70
N ALA A 96 7.22 -18.80 5.49
CA ALA A 96 7.66 -19.86 4.55
C ALA A 96 9.14 -20.27 4.69
N LYS A 97 9.98 -19.53 5.41
CA LYS A 97 11.42 -19.89 5.53
C LYS A 97 11.85 -19.76 6.98
N GLY A 98 12.13 -20.90 7.61
CA GLY A 98 12.83 -20.94 8.89
C GLY A 98 14.17 -20.17 8.77
N CYS A 99 14.55 -19.46 9.80
CA CYS A 99 15.83 -18.78 9.89
C CYS A 99 16.70 -19.58 10.87
N ASP A 100 17.89 -20.01 10.44
CA ASP A 100 18.81 -20.80 11.28
C ASP A 100 19.26 -20.05 12.53
N GLN A 101 19.20 -18.70 12.51
CA GLN A 101 19.54 -17.83 13.63
C GLN A 101 18.35 -17.48 14.53
N HIS A 102 17.19 -18.11 14.33
CA HIS A 102 15.94 -17.74 14.98
C HIS A 102 16.03 -17.62 16.50
N GLU A 103 16.73 -18.54 17.15
CA GLU A 103 16.81 -18.61 18.62
C GLU A 103 17.80 -17.61 19.23
N ILE A 104 18.79 -17.18 18.44
CA ILE A 104 19.86 -16.27 18.90
C ILE A 104 19.77 -14.87 18.32
N CYS A 105 18.77 -14.60 17.50
CA CYS A 105 18.62 -13.34 16.77
C CYS A 105 18.10 -12.21 17.67
N THR A 106 18.96 -11.28 18.02
CA THR A 106 18.64 -10.11 18.88
C THR A 106 17.85 -9.02 18.18
N ILE A 107 17.89 -8.96 16.82
CA ILE A 107 17.22 -7.91 16.02
C ILE A 107 15.85 -8.32 15.49
N ARG A 108 15.44 -9.57 15.69
CA ARG A 108 14.20 -10.10 15.15
C ARG A 108 12.98 -9.32 15.65
N GLU A 109 12.88 -9.11 16.93
CA GLU A 109 11.74 -8.43 17.55
C GLU A 109 11.69 -6.94 17.21
N PRO A 110 12.80 -6.18 17.26
CA PRO A 110 12.85 -4.82 16.73
C PRO A 110 12.39 -4.71 15.29
N LEU A 111 12.88 -5.58 14.39
CA LEU A 111 12.50 -5.55 12.98
C LEU A 111 11.03 -5.95 12.75
N ARG A 112 10.48 -6.83 13.57
CA ARG A 112 9.05 -7.16 13.54
C ARG A 112 8.18 -5.94 13.90
N LYS A 113 8.59 -5.17 14.91
CA LYS A 113 7.90 -3.91 15.27
C LYS A 113 7.94 -2.90 14.13
N VAL A 114 9.11 -2.67 13.53
CA VAL A 114 9.26 -1.79 12.36
C VAL A 114 8.38 -2.26 11.20
N ASN A 115 8.38 -3.55 10.89
CA ASN A 115 7.52 -4.11 9.83
C ASN A 115 6.03 -3.85 10.10
N ASN A 116 5.58 -4.02 11.34
CA ASN A 116 4.20 -3.77 11.74
C ASN A 116 3.85 -2.27 11.61
N SER A 117 4.76 -1.37 11.98
CA SER A 117 4.59 0.08 11.83
C SER A 117 4.42 0.48 10.36
N ILE A 118 5.25 -0.05 9.46
CA ILE A 118 5.14 0.19 8.01
C ILE A 118 3.80 -0.33 7.47
N ARG A 119 3.40 -1.54 7.84
CA ARG A 119 2.10 -2.10 7.45
C ARG A 119 0.95 -1.26 7.99
N GLY A 120 1.04 -0.80 9.23
CA GLY A 120 0.08 0.10 9.84
C GLY A 120 -0.03 1.44 9.10
N LEU A 121 1.09 2.03 8.69
CA LEU A 121 1.12 3.24 7.87
C LEU A 121 0.41 3.01 6.52
N LEU A 122 0.83 2.00 5.77
CA LEU A 122 0.24 1.66 4.47
C LEU A 122 -1.25 1.30 4.54
N SER A 123 -1.74 0.80 5.67
CA SER A 123 -3.17 0.49 5.86
C SER A 123 -4.03 1.74 6.10
N ARG A 124 -3.43 2.80 6.63
CA ARG A 124 -4.11 4.09 6.85
C ARG A 124 -4.21 4.93 5.59
N ILE A 125 -3.19 4.91 4.74
CA ILE A 125 -3.20 5.64 3.46
C ILE A 125 -4.25 5.01 2.53
N LYS A 126 -5.26 5.79 2.14
CA LYS A 126 -6.33 5.34 1.24
C LYS A 126 -6.07 5.83 -0.19
N ILE A 127 -6.69 5.16 -1.15
CA ILE A 127 -6.62 5.59 -2.55
C ILE A 127 -7.19 7.01 -2.73
N SER A 128 -8.19 7.39 -1.92
CA SER A 128 -8.71 8.76 -1.87
C SER A 128 -7.67 9.80 -1.48
N ASP A 129 -6.72 9.42 -0.62
CA ASP A 129 -5.70 10.34 -0.09
C ASP A 129 -4.55 10.56 -1.08
N MET A 130 -4.50 9.76 -2.15
CA MET A 130 -3.51 9.85 -3.23
C MET A 130 -3.96 10.80 -4.36
N ARG A 131 -5.07 11.51 -4.21
CA ARG A 131 -5.50 12.53 -5.18
C ARG A 131 -4.50 13.67 -5.19
N ASP A 132 -4.24 14.22 -6.38
CA ASP A 132 -3.40 15.40 -6.47
C ASP A 132 -4.12 16.55 -5.75
N ALA A 133 -3.49 17.10 -4.73
CA ALA A 133 -3.94 18.30 -4.06
C ALA A 133 -3.81 19.46 -5.06
N ALA A 134 -4.85 19.70 -5.83
CA ALA A 134 -4.99 20.95 -6.57
C ALA A 134 -5.39 22.02 -5.56
N GLY A 135 -4.39 22.70 -4.99
CA GLY A 135 -4.58 23.94 -4.22
C GLY A 135 -4.73 23.75 -2.70
N ASP A 136 -3.75 24.28 -2.00
CA ASP A 136 -3.76 24.75 -0.61
C ASP A 136 -4.67 24.05 0.41
N GLU A 137 -4.09 23.06 1.09
CA GLU A 137 -4.20 22.86 2.54
C GLU A 137 -3.32 21.65 2.87
N ALA A 138 -2.66 21.65 4.04
CA ALA A 138 -1.65 20.68 4.48
C ALA A 138 -1.85 19.27 3.93
N ASP A 139 -0.90 18.78 3.14
CA ASP A 139 -0.92 17.46 2.49
C ASP A 139 -1.43 16.39 3.47
N PRO A 140 -2.57 15.74 3.19
CA PRO A 140 -3.09 14.68 4.06
C PRO A 140 -2.07 13.58 4.32
N MET A 141 -1.12 13.39 3.38
CA MET A 141 -0.02 12.46 3.51
C MET A 141 1.05 12.96 4.50
N GLU A 142 1.35 14.25 4.48
CA GLU A 142 2.25 14.89 5.45
C GLU A 142 1.64 14.88 6.86
N THR A 143 0.34 15.13 6.96
CA THR A 143 -0.41 15.00 8.22
C THR A 143 -0.46 13.55 8.72
N ALA A 144 -0.60 12.56 7.83
CA ALA A 144 -0.57 11.14 8.18
C ALA A 144 0.84 10.69 8.62
N ILE A 145 1.89 11.19 7.96
CA ILE A 145 3.29 10.94 8.33
C ILE A 145 3.60 11.58 9.68
N THR A 146 3.24 12.83 9.88
CA THR A 146 3.46 13.57 11.15
C THR A 146 2.72 12.92 12.33
N ARG A 147 1.48 12.41 12.12
CA ARG A 147 0.76 11.63 13.13
C ARG A 147 1.41 10.27 13.40
N ALA A 148 1.95 9.61 12.38
CA ALA A 148 2.64 8.33 12.54
C ALA A 148 3.97 8.50 13.28
N GLU A 149 4.71 9.58 13.00
CA GLU A 149 5.94 9.93 13.70
C GLU A 149 5.68 10.28 15.17
N SER A 150 4.62 11.03 15.48
CA SER A 150 4.24 11.35 16.86
C SER A 150 3.90 10.09 17.66
N HIS A 151 3.18 9.14 17.09
CA HIS A 151 2.89 7.85 17.75
C HIS A 151 4.13 6.97 17.90
N ALA A 152 5.00 6.92 16.89
CA ALA A 152 6.24 6.15 16.97
C ALA A 152 7.21 6.71 18.03
N VAL A 153 7.28 8.05 18.16
CA VAL A 153 8.09 8.71 19.19
C VAL A 153 7.50 8.49 20.59
N GLN A 154 6.18 8.42 20.71
CA GLN A 154 5.51 8.17 21.98
C GLN A 154 5.73 6.72 22.45
N ASP A 155 5.61 5.74 21.53
CA ASP A 155 5.91 4.33 21.80
C ASP A 155 7.38 4.11 22.21
N VAL A 156 8.32 4.85 21.59
CA VAL A 156 9.75 4.76 21.95
C VAL A 156 10.02 5.38 23.33
N ARG A 157 9.38 6.50 23.67
CA ARG A 157 9.52 7.13 24.99
C ARG A 157 8.98 6.23 26.12
N GLU A 158 7.83 5.58 25.89
CA GLU A 158 7.23 4.65 26.86
C GLU A 158 8.12 3.41 27.08
N LEU A 159 8.82 2.94 26.06
CA LEU A 159 9.79 1.83 26.16
C LEU A 159 11.07 2.23 26.91
N VAL A 160 11.52 3.48 26.80
CA VAL A 160 12.71 3.98 27.52
C VAL A 160 12.40 4.14 29.00
N THR A 161 11.24 4.71 29.38
CA THR A 161 10.84 4.86 30.79
C THR A 161 10.64 3.53 31.50
N LEU A 162 10.12 2.49 30.82
CA LEU A 162 9.98 1.14 31.39
C LEU A 162 11.33 0.40 31.53
N GLY A 163 12.38 0.85 30.84
CA GLY A 163 13.75 0.33 30.94
C GLY A 163 14.52 0.87 32.14
N GLU A 164 14.23 2.10 32.57
CA GLU A 164 14.93 2.75 33.70
C GLU A 164 14.42 2.33 35.09
N GLU A 165 13.21 1.76 35.18
CA GLU A 165 12.66 1.24 36.45
C GLU A 165 13.15 -0.19 36.81
N ARG A 166 14.03 -0.79 36.02
CA ARG A 166 14.55 -2.17 36.22
C ARG A 166 16.06 -2.26 36.48
N VAL A 167 16.69 -1.18 36.94
CA VAL A 167 18.10 -1.22 37.41
C VAL A 167 18.16 -1.04 38.91
#